data_6e12a62758a3eff0bbc149b78813b4e4
#
_entry.id   6e12a62758a3eff0bbc149b78813b4e4
#
_cell.length_a   1.000
_cell.length_b   1.000
_cell.length_c   1.000
_cell.angle_alpha   90.00
_cell.angle_beta   90.00
_cell.angle_gamma   90.00
#
_symmetry.space_group_name_H-M   'P 1'
#
loop_
_entity.id
_entity.type
_entity.pdbx_description
1 polymer ?
#
loop_
_entity_poly.entity_id
_entity_poly.type
_entity_poly.pdbx_seq_one_letter_code
_entity_poly.pdbx_strand_id
1 'polypeptide(L)' 'MCASPTLPFGTVLTVVNNATGASTVCTVDDREAAGYPRVVDLSPAGFSQIAGLGEGVVDVTISW' A
#
# COMPACT_ATOMS: atom_id res chain seq x y z
N MET A 1 -5.65 -6.95 -0.28
CA MET A 1 -6.46 -6.03 0.56
C MET A 1 -5.55 -5.01 1.19
N CYS A 2 -6.02 -3.79 1.30
CA CYS A 2 -5.25 -2.70 1.88
C CYS A 2 -6.17 -1.66 2.51
N ALA A 3 -5.60 -0.84 3.38
CA ALA A 3 -6.28 0.30 3.99
C ALA A 3 -5.77 1.59 3.38
N SER A 4 -6.66 2.54 3.14
CA SER A 4 -6.34 3.86 2.63
C SER A 4 -6.96 4.93 3.51
N PRO A 5 -6.30 6.09 3.72
CA PRO A 5 -6.90 7.17 4.49
C PRO A 5 -8.05 7.86 3.78
N THR A 6 -8.11 7.84 2.46
CA THR A 6 -9.05 8.68 1.70
C THR A 6 -9.76 7.99 0.55
N LEU A 7 -9.18 6.96 -0.06
CA LEU A 7 -9.76 6.35 -1.27
C LEU A 7 -11.00 5.54 -0.94
N PRO A 8 -12.03 5.55 -1.82
CA PRO A 8 -13.24 4.76 -1.60
C PRO A 8 -12.95 3.27 -1.49
N PHE A 9 -13.74 2.57 -0.69
CA PHE A 9 -13.71 1.12 -0.61
C PHE A 9 -14.05 0.52 -1.98
N GLY A 10 -13.33 -0.53 -2.36
CA GLY A 10 -13.45 -1.14 -3.68
C GLY A 10 -12.49 -0.58 -4.73
N THR A 11 -11.76 0.50 -4.42
CA THR A 11 -10.74 1.04 -5.32
C THR A 11 -9.60 0.03 -5.45
N VAL A 12 -9.23 -0.28 -6.68
CA VAL A 12 -8.08 -1.16 -6.97
C VAL A 12 -6.85 -0.30 -7.19
N LEU A 13 -5.82 -0.53 -6.38
CA LEU A 13 -4.57 0.23 -6.44
C LEU A 13 -3.44 -0.60 -7.00
N THR A 14 -2.56 0.05 -7.77
CA THR A 14 -1.21 -0.44 -8.02
C THR A 14 -0.25 0.31 -7.10
N VAL A 15 0.55 -0.43 -6.35
CA VAL A 15 1.51 0.11 -5.37
C VAL A 15 2.90 -0.27 -5.82
N VAL A 16 3.75 0.72 -6.04
CA VAL A 16 5.13 0.52 -6.53
C VAL A 16 6.11 0.98 -5.46
N ASN A 17 7.04 0.11 -5.08
CA ASN A 17 8.17 0.48 -4.24
C ASN A 17 9.14 1.35 -5.05
N ASN A 18 9.30 2.61 -4.67
CA ASN A 18 10.10 3.57 -5.43
C ASN A 18 11.60 3.22 -5.44
N ALA A 19 12.09 2.51 -4.45
CA ALA A 19 13.51 2.15 -4.36
C ALA A 19 13.87 0.98 -5.28
N THR A 20 12.96 0.02 -5.47
CA THR A 20 13.26 -1.23 -6.18
C THR A 20 12.47 -1.40 -7.47
N GLY A 21 11.36 -0.70 -7.63
CA GLY A 21 10.43 -0.91 -8.74
C GLY A 21 9.49 -2.10 -8.57
N ALA A 22 9.60 -2.85 -7.48
CA ALA A 22 8.68 -3.95 -7.20
C ALA A 22 7.27 -3.42 -6.98
N SER A 23 6.25 -4.13 -7.47
CA SER A 23 4.88 -3.68 -7.40
C SER A 23 3.92 -4.77 -6.95
N THR A 24 2.78 -4.34 -6.42
CA THR A 24 1.66 -5.21 -6.09
C THR A 24 0.35 -4.48 -6.35
N VAL A 25 -0.72 -5.23 -6.41
CA VAL A 25 -2.08 -4.69 -6.60
C VAL A 25 -2.92 -5.06 -5.39
N CYS A 26 -3.69 -4.10 -4.88
CA CYS A 26 -4.60 -4.37 -3.78
C CYS A 26 -5.94 -3.64 -3.97
N THR A 27 -6.97 -4.17 -3.33
CA THR A 27 -8.29 -3.53 -3.28
C THR A 27 -8.47 -2.90 -1.90
N VAL A 28 -8.86 -1.63 -1.87
CA VAL A 28 -9.12 -0.91 -0.63
C VAL A 28 -10.38 -1.47 0.03
N ASP A 29 -10.25 -2.00 1.24
CA ASP A 29 -11.36 -2.57 2.00
C ASP A 29 -11.39 -2.12 3.46
N ASP A 30 -10.51 -1.20 3.84
CA ASP A 30 -10.44 -0.67 5.18
C ASP A 30 -9.96 0.78 5.16
N ARG A 31 -10.05 1.44 6.30
CA ARG A 31 -9.65 2.84 6.46
C ARG A 31 -8.41 2.93 7.33
N GLU A 32 -7.35 3.55 6.78
CA GLU A 32 -6.13 3.80 7.52
C GLU A 32 -6.32 5.00 8.45
N ALA A 33 -5.97 4.85 9.72
CA ALA A 33 -6.12 5.90 10.71
C ALA A 33 -4.93 6.88 10.75
N ALA A 34 -3.75 6.47 10.26
CA ALA A 34 -2.53 7.27 10.39
C ALA A 34 -2.51 8.50 9.47
N GLY A 35 -3.13 8.45 8.30
CA GLY A 35 -3.13 9.55 7.35
C GLY A 35 -1.75 9.83 6.76
N TYR A 36 -1.59 11.04 6.20
CA TYR A 36 -0.32 11.46 5.61
C TYR A 36 0.80 11.46 6.66
N PRO A 37 2.03 11.00 6.33
CA PRO A 37 2.51 10.65 5.00
C PRO A 37 2.20 9.23 4.54
N ARG A 38 1.47 8.46 5.29
CA ARG A 38 1.08 7.11 4.89
C ARG A 38 -0.06 7.16 3.90
N VAL A 39 0.16 6.61 2.70
CA VAL A 39 -0.81 6.65 1.62
C VAL A 39 -1.59 5.34 1.47
N VAL A 40 -1.05 4.26 2.00
CA VAL A 40 -1.69 2.94 1.98
C VAL A 40 -1.09 2.06 3.06
N ASP A 41 -1.91 1.18 3.63
CA ASP A 41 -1.47 0.14 4.57
C ASP A 41 -1.79 -1.22 3.94
N LEU A 42 -0.74 -1.99 3.65
CA LEU A 42 -0.85 -3.29 2.98
C LEU A 42 -0.93 -4.41 4.00
N SER A 43 -1.64 -5.48 3.64
CA SER A 43 -1.54 -6.74 4.37
C SER A 43 -0.09 -7.25 4.34
N PRO A 44 0.33 -8.09 5.31
CA PRO A 44 1.69 -8.65 5.29
C PRO A 44 2.04 -9.37 3.98
N ALA A 45 1.09 -10.09 3.40
CA ALA A 45 1.31 -10.77 2.12
C ALA A 45 1.52 -9.78 0.98
N GLY A 46 0.75 -8.69 0.93
CA GLY A 46 0.92 -7.65 -0.09
C GLY A 46 2.24 -6.92 0.08
N PHE A 47 2.58 -6.55 1.32
CA PHE A 47 3.83 -5.85 1.61
C PHE A 47 5.06 -6.69 1.24
N SER A 48 5.03 -8.00 1.50
CA SER A 48 6.15 -8.89 1.20
C SER A 48 6.45 -9.01 -0.30
N GLN A 49 5.50 -8.66 -1.16
CA GLN A 49 5.72 -8.66 -2.60
C GLN A 49 6.58 -7.48 -3.07
N ILE A 50 6.67 -6.41 -2.29
CA ILE A 50 7.38 -5.20 -2.68
C ILE A 50 8.54 -4.84 -1.75
N ALA A 51 8.60 -5.44 -0.57
CA ALA A 51 9.64 -5.13 0.41
C ALA A 51 9.79 -6.28 1.40
N GLY A 52 10.92 -6.32 2.12
CA GLY A 52 11.09 -7.23 3.24
C GLY A 52 10.20 -6.81 4.41
N LEU A 53 9.58 -7.77 5.11
CA LEU A 53 8.69 -7.47 6.23
C LEU A 53 9.39 -6.70 7.35
N GLY A 54 10.71 -6.85 7.49
CA GLY A 54 11.49 -6.13 8.48
C GLY A 54 11.68 -4.65 8.20
N GLU A 55 11.36 -4.18 6.99
CA GLU A 55 11.51 -2.76 6.64
C GLU A 55 10.43 -1.89 7.29
N GLY A 56 9.24 -2.44 7.54
CA GLY A 56 8.14 -1.74 8.19
C GLY A 56 7.48 -0.66 7.34
N VAL A 57 8.24 0.34 6.90
CA VAL A 57 7.75 1.46 6.08
C VAL A 57 8.65 1.64 4.88
N VAL A 58 8.05 1.83 3.70
CA VAL A 58 8.79 2.09 2.45
C VAL A 58 8.09 3.21 1.67
N ASP A 59 8.87 3.92 0.85
CA ASP A 59 8.33 4.93 -0.06
C ASP A 59 7.71 4.24 -1.26
N VAL A 60 6.46 4.57 -1.55
CA VAL A 60 5.72 3.98 -2.66
C VAL A 60 5.03 5.05 -3.50
N THR A 61 4.73 4.68 -4.74
CA THR A 61 3.82 5.43 -5.61
C THR A 61 2.59 4.58 -5.83
N ILE A 62 1.41 5.16 -5.65
CA ILE A 62 0.14 4.48 -5.90
C ILE A 62 -0.55 5.09 -7.10
N SER A 63 -1.27 4.22 -7.84
CA SER A 63 -2.11 4.64 -8.95
C SER A 63 -3.38 3.79 -8.97
N TRP A 64 -4.47 4.35 -9.50
CA TRP A 64 -5.76 3.67 -9.54
C TRP A 64 -6.62 4.11 -10.73
#